data_e20e1fc420395826b3528ec0ba13a79e
#
_entry.id   e20e1fc420395826b3528ec0ba13a79e
#
_cell.length_a   1.000
_cell.length_b   1.000
_cell.length_c   1.000
_cell.angle_alpha   90.00
_cell.angle_beta   90.00
_cell.angle_gamma   90.00
#
_symmetry.space_group_name_H-M   'P 1'
#
loop_
_entity.id
_entity.type
_entity.pdbx_description
1 polymer ?
#
loop_
_entity_poly.entity_id
_entity_poly.type
_entity_poly.pdbx_seq_one_letter_code
_entity_poly.pdbx_strand_id
1 'polypeptide(L)'
;GGALAQFPAGYLADKYDRRHVLIGISLASIVVCTAIALFGGQGRTQIFALAFAFGFTTYPVFSISAAHANDFATPAERVELNASLMFFYAIGAVLSPLIASALIQRYGPSAMFSFISVAHVGLVIFGVTRMRARSSRKKRTAYRYMPRTSFTIGKLIKRKNLD
;
A
#
# COMPACT_ATOMS: atom_id res chain seq x y z
N GLY A 1 10.73 -9.40 -2.62
CA GLY A 1 10.35 -8.57 -1.46
C GLY A 1 8.87 -8.25 -1.44
N GLY A 2 8.32 -7.69 -2.53
CA GLY A 2 6.95 -7.17 -2.57
C GLY A 2 5.87 -8.19 -2.22
N ALA A 3 5.92 -9.39 -2.78
CA ALA A 3 4.93 -10.43 -2.48
C ALA A 3 4.98 -10.85 -0.99
N LEU A 4 6.16 -10.98 -0.42
CA LEU A 4 6.33 -11.34 0.99
C LEU A 4 5.88 -10.23 1.93
N ALA A 5 5.98 -8.97 1.52
CA ALA A 5 5.57 -7.82 2.31
C ALA A 5 4.05 -7.69 2.46
N GLN A 6 3.26 -8.22 1.53
CA GLN A 6 1.80 -8.11 1.55
C GLN A 6 1.18 -8.69 2.83
N PHE A 7 1.71 -9.83 3.27
CA PHE A 7 1.18 -10.49 4.48
C PHE A 7 1.45 -9.69 5.77
N PRO A 8 2.70 -9.35 6.13
CA PRO A 8 2.94 -8.57 7.35
C PRO A 8 2.36 -7.16 7.28
N ALA A 9 2.39 -6.51 6.12
CA ALA A 9 1.83 -5.19 5.95
C ALA A 9 0.29 -5.19 6.08
N GLY A 10 -0.39 -6.19 5.52
CA GLY A 10 -1.83 -6.39 5.70
C GLY A 10 -2.19 -6.65 7.15
N TYR A 11 -1.47 -7.54 7.83
CA TYR A 11 -1.67 -7.83 9.25
C TYR A 11 -1.51 -6.57 10.12
N LEU A 12 -0.48 -5.76 9.87
CA LEU A 12 -0.27 -4.50 10.59
C LEU A 12 -1.38 -3.50 10.30
N ALA A 13 -1.83 -3.40 9.05
CA ALA A 13 -2.90 -2.51 8.64
C ALA A 13 -4.28 -2.90 9.21
N ASP A 14 -4.48 -4.17 9.53
CA ASP A 14 -5.69 -4.65 10.21
C ASP A 14 -5.64 -4.45 11.73
N LYS A 15 -4.43 -4.57 12.32
CA LYS A 15 -4.24 -4.42 13.77
C LYS A 15 -4.11 -2.95 14.21
N TYR A 16 -3.43 -2.11 13.42
CA TYR A 16 -3.16 -0.71 13.72
C TYR A 16 -3.92 0.23 12.78
N ASP A 17 -3.88 1.54 13.07
CA ASP A 17 -4.43 2.52 12.15
C ASP A 17 -3.66 2.51 10.83
N ARG A 18 -4.38 2.26 9.73
CA ARG A 18 -3.80 2.20 8.38
C ARG A 18 -3.00 3.43 8.00
N ARG A 19 -3.34 4.60 8.56
CA ARG A 19 -2.58 5.85 8.37
C ARG A 19 -1.19 5.75 8.97
N HIS A 20 -1.06 5.23 10.20
CA HIS A 20 0.24 5.05 10.84
C HIS A 20 1.07 4.01 10.10
N VAL A 21 0.45 2.92 9.63
CA VAL A 21 1.13 1.89 8.85
C VAL A 21 1.62 2.45 7.52
N LEU A 22 0.80 3.24 6.80
CA LEU A 22 1.20 3.92 5.57
C LEU A 22 2.39 4.87 5.78
N ILE A 23 2.34 5.68 6.84
CA ILE A 23 3.45 6.58 7.18
C ILE A 23 4.72 5.77 7.50
N GLY A 24 4.61 4.72 8.31
CA GLY A 24 5.74 3.87 8.68
C GLY A 24 6.39 3.19 7.47
N ILE A 25 5.59 2.61 6.57
CA ILE A 25 6.08 2.00 5.33
C ILE A 25 6.70 3.05 4.40
N SER A 26 6.09 4.24 4.29
CA SER A 26 6.65 5.32 3.47
C SER A 26 7.98 5.83 4.01
N LEU A 27 8.14 5.96 5.32
CA LEU A 27 9.42 6.30 5.95
C LEU A 27 10.47 5.23 5.67
N ALA A 28 10.12 3.96 5.79
CA ALA A 28 11.02 2.85 5.43
C ALA A 28 11.40 2.90 3.93
N SER A 29 10.46 3.21 3.04
CA SER A 29 10.72 3.38 1.61
C SER A 29 11.69 4.53 1.34
N ILE A 30 11.55 5.67 2.04
CA ILE A 30 12.48 6.80 1.92
C ILE A 30 13.90 6.36 2.28
N VAL A 31 14.08 5.65 3.41
CA VAL A 31 15.39 5.16 3.84
C VAL A 31 15.98 4.22 2.79
N VAL A 32 15.21 3.25 2.31
CA VAL A 32 15.68 2.27 1.32
C VAL A 32 16.00 2.94 -0.02
N CYS A 33 15.15 3.82 -0.53
CA CYS A 33 15.39 4.53 -1.78
C CYS A 33 16.62 5.44 -1.68
N THR A 34 16.80 6.13 -0.56
CA THR A 34 17.98 6.95 -0.32
C THR A 34 19.24 6.08 -0.25
N ALA A 35 19.18 4.94 0.43
CA ALA A 35 20.29 4.00 0.48
C ALA A 35 20.66 3.47 -0.91
N ILE A 36 19.67 3.15 -1.77
CA ILE A 36 19.92 2.74 -3.17
C ILE A 36 20.56 3.89 -3.96
N ALA A 37 20.07 5.12 -3.79
CA ALA A 37 20.57 6.27 -4.51
C ALA A 37 22.04 6.60 -4.15
N LEU A 38 22.43 6.40 -2.89
CA LEU A 38 23.76 6.72 -2.39
C LEU A 38 24.76 5.57 -2.53
N PHE A 39 24.31 4.32 -2.34
CA PHE A 39 25.18 3.14 -2.20
C PHE A 39 24.86 2.05 -3.22
N GLY A 40 23.88 2.24 -4.11
CA GLY A 40 23.51 1.25 -5.12
C GLY A 40 24.66 0.99 -6.10
N GLY A 41 25.02 -0.28 -6.29
CA GLY A 41 26.01 -0.68 -7.28
C GLY A 41 27.35 -1.20 -6.75
N GLN A 42 27.54 -1.28 -5.43
CA GLN A 42 28.83 -1.71 -4.83
C GLN A 42 29.00 -3.24 -4.73
N GLY A 43 28.11 -4.04 -5.30
CA GLY A 43 28.23 -5.49 -5.30
C GLY A 43 26.92 -6.22 -5.54
N ARG A 44 27.01 -7.42 -6.09
CA ARG A 44 25.83 -8.22 -6.48
C ARG A 44 24.89 -8.48 -5.29
N THR A 45 25.44 -8.90 -4.15
CA THR A 45 24.65 -9.21 -2.95
C THR A 45 23.92 -7.98 -2.42
N GLN A 46 24.59 -6.83 -2.42
CA GLN A 46 24.00 -5.57 -1.98
C GLN A 46 22.86 -5.13 -2.90
N ILE A 47 23.02 -5.26 -4.23
CA ILE A 47 21.97 -4.94 -5.20
C ILE A 47 20.73 -5.78 -4.93
N PHE A 48 20.88 -7.11 -4.73
CA PHE A 48 19.73 -7.97 -4.43
C PHE A 48 19.07 -7.65 -3.09
N ALA A 49 19.86 -7.37 -2.05
CA ALA A 49 19.33 -6.99 -0.74
C ALA A 49 18.53 -5.68 -0.80
N LEU A 50 19.07 -4.66 -1.45
CA LEU A 50 18.40 -3.37 -1.62
C LEU A 50 17.16 -3.49 -2.53
N ALA A 51 17.22 -4.26 -3.61
CA ALA A 51 16.07 -4.52 -4.47
C ALA A 51 14.96 -5.29 -3.72
N PHE A 52 15.33 -6.24 -2.87
CA PHE A 52 14.39 -6.93 -2.00
C PHE A 52 13.73 -5.95 -1.01
N ALA A 53 14.53 -5.13 -0.32
CA ALA A 53 14.05 -4.14 0.64
C ALA A 53 13.16 -3.09 -0.04
N PHE A 54 13.50 -2.63 -1.24
CA PHE A 54 12.70 -1.74 -2.06
C PHE A 54 11.32 -2.33 -2.36
N GLY A 55 11.28 -3.55 -2.87
CA GLY A 55 10.01 -4.23 -3.10
C GLY A 55 9.22 -4.43 -1.81
N PHE A 56 9.90 -4.78 -0.71
CA PHE A 56 9.25 -5.01 0.59
C PHE A 56 8.59 -3.76 1.15
N THR A 57 9.15 -2.58 0.93
CA THR A 57 8.62 -1.33 1.48
C THR A 57 7.66 -0.61 0.52
N THR A 58 7.84 -0.68 -0.79
CA THR A 58 7.03 0.09 -1.73
C THR A 58 5.73 -0.60 -2.18
N TYR A 59 5.74 -1.91 -2.38
CA TYR A 59 4.58 -2.63 -2.92
C TYR A 59 3.32 -2.60 -2.04
N PRO A 60 3.39 -2.68 -0.69
CA PRO A 60 2.20 -2.67 0.14
C PRO A 60 1.46 -1.33 0.18
N VAL A 61 2.12 -0.24 -0.23
CA VAL A 61 1.55 1.12 -0.15
C VAL A 61 0.21 1.22 -0.87
N PHE A 62 0.11 0.70 -2.10
CA PHE A 62 -1.14 0.74 -2.86
C PHE A 62 -2.25 -0.06 -2.17
N SER A 63 -1.96 -1.29 -1.74
CA SER A 63 -2.95 -2.16 -1.09
C SER A 63 -3.52 -1.55 0.18
N ILE A 64 -2.65 -0.97 1.01
CA ILE A 64 -3.07 -0.35 2.27
C ILE A 64 -3.82 0.97 2.01
N SER A 65 -3.38 1.75 1.00
CA SER A 65 -4.08 2.98 0.60
C SER A 65 -5.48 2.70 0.08
N ALA A 66 -5.63 1.68 -0.78
CA ALA A 66 -6.93 1.24 -1.30
C ALA A 66 -7.83 0.72 -0.16
N ALA A 67 -7.28 -0.08 0.75
CA ALA A 67 -8.01 -0.54 1.92
C ALA A 67 -8.43 0.62 2.83
N HIS A 68 -7.55 1.62 3.02
CA HIS A 68 -7.88 2.83 3.78
C HIS A 68 -9.01 3.64 3.12
N ALA A 69 -8.98 3.80 1.81
CA ALA A 69 -10.05 4.50 1.06
C ALA A 69 -11.39 3.76 1.23
N ASN A 70 -11.38 2.43 1.11
CA ASN A 70 -12.57 1.59 1.27
C ASN A 70 -13.17 1.60 2.70
N ASP A 71 -12.42 1.98 3.73
CA ASP A 71 -12.96 2.16 5.09
C ASP A 71 -13.99 3.30 5.18
N PHE A 72 -13.96 4.24 4.25
CA PHE A 72 -14.84 5.41 4.21
C PHE A 72 -15.99 5.25 3.22
N ALA A 73 -15.96 4.25 2.35
CA ALA A 73 -16.96 4.00 1.33
C ALA A 73 -18.09 3.11 1.86
N THR A 74 -19.33 3.44 1.53
CA THR A 74 -20.46 2.55 1.71
C THR A 74 -20.37 1.35 0.75
N PRO A 75 -21.05 0.23 1.02
CA PRO A 75 -21.05 -0.92 0.10
C PRO A 75 -21.45 -0.57 -1.35
N ALA A 76 -22.36 0.39 -1.53
CA ALA A 76 -22.80 0.85 -2.84
C ALA A 76 -21.72 1.65 -3.58
N GLU A 77 -20.92 2.43 -2.86
CA GLU A 77 -19.88 3.31 -3.43
C GLU A 77 -18.57 2.57 -3.72
N ARG A 78 -18.36 1.37 -3.19
CA ARG A 78 -17.06 0.66 -3.31
C ARG A 78 -16.66 0.35 -4.74
N VAL A 79 -17.63 0.05 -5.61
CA VAL A 79 -17.33 -0.25 -7.02
C VAL A 79 -16.79 0.99 -7.72
N GLU A 80 -17.47 2.12 -7.56
CA GLU A 80 -17.07 3.40 -8.14
C GLU A 80 -15.74 3.90 -7.58
N LEU A 81 -15.54 3.79 -6.26
CA LEU A 81 -14.28 4.13 -5.59
C LEU A 81 -13.12 3.31 -6.16
N ASN A 82 -13.27 1.98 -6.25
CA ASN A 82 -12.20 1.13 -6.74
C ASN A 82 -11.92 1.37 -8.24
N ALA A 83 -12.94 1.65 -9.04
CA ALA A 83 -12.75 2.06 -10.43
C ALA A 83 -11.95 3.36 -10.53
N SER A 84 -12.25 4.35 -9.69
CA SER A 84 -11.50 5.62 -9.61
C SER A 84 -10.05 5.40 -9.18
N LEU A 85 -9.80 4.55 -8.18
CA LEU A 85 -8.44 4.21 -7.74
C LEU A 85 -7.64 3.53 -8.86
N MET A 86 -8.27 2.61 -9.61
CA MET A 86 -7.64 1.97 -10.77
C MET A 86 -7.35 2.95 -11.89
N PHE A 87 -8.23 3.91 -12.13
CA PHE A 87 -8.01 4.95 -13.13
C PHE A 87 -6.78 5.81 -12.79
N PHE A 88 -6.66 6.29 -11.55
CA PHE A 88 -5.48 7.04 -11.12
C PHE A 88 -4.20 6.19 -11.13
N TYR A 89 -4.31 4.91 -10.75
CA TYR A 89 -3.19 3.97 -10.87
C TYR A 89 -2.73 3.83 -12.33
N ALA A 90 -3.65 3.69 -13.28
CA ALA A 90 -3.33 3.56 -14.69
C ALA A 90 -2.64 4.83 -15.24
N ILE A 91 -3.10 6.03 -14.86
CA ILE A 91 -2.41 7.29 -15.21
C ILE A 91 -0.98 7.27 -14.68
N GLY A 92 -0.78 6.90 -13.42
CA GLY A 92 0.56 6.78 -12.84
C GLY A 92 1.42 5.75 -13.56
N ALA A 93 0.86 4.60 -13.92
CA ALA A 93 1.57 3.54 -14.64
C ALA A 93 2.05 3.96 -16.02
N VAL A 94 1.32 4.84 -16.70
CA VAL A 94 1.73 5.41 -17.99
C VAL A 94 2.77 6.53 -17.84
N LEU A 95 2.55 7.44 -16.88
CA LEU A 95 3.41 8.62 -16.72
C LEU A 95 4.74 8.29 -16.02
N SER A 96 4.74 7.37 -15.05
CA SER A 96 5.93 7.11 -14.25
C SER A 96 7.13 6.59 -15.06
N PRO A 97 7.01 5.69 -16.06
CA PRO A 97 8.15 5.28 -16.89
C PRO A 97 8.71 6.43 -17.71
N LEU A 98 7.87 7.34 -18.20
CA LEU A 98 8.31 8.51 -18.98
C LEU A 98 9.14 9.46 -18.10
N ILE A 99 8.63 9.77 -16.92
CA ILE A 99 9.34 10.64 -15.96
C ILE A 99 10.64 9.96 -15.52
N ALA A 100 10.59 8.67 -15.17
CA ALA A 100 11.76 7.91 -14.75
C ALA A 100 12.83 7.86 -15.84
N SER A 101 12.43 7.61 -17.09
CA SER A 101 13.36 7.59 -18.25
C SER A 101 14.06 8.95 -18.41
N ALA A 102 13.31 10.05 -18.39
CA ALA A 102 13.86 11.39 -18.51
C ALA A 102 14.85 11.71 -17.36
N LEU A 103 14.51 11.33 -16.13
CA LEU A 103 15.39 11.54 -14.97
C LEU A 103 16.67 10.69 -15.06
N ILE A 104 16.55 9.43 -15.45
CA ILE A 104 17.70 8.52 -15.61
C ILE A 104 18.63 9.03 -16.69
N GLN A 105 18.10 9.48 -17.83
CA GLN A 105 18.91 10.02 -18.94
C GLN A 105 19.67 11.28 -18.54
N ARG A 106 19.05 12.15 -17.74
CA ARG A 106 19.67 13.43 -17.39
C ARG A 106 20.58 13.38 -16.16
N TYR A 107 20.25 12.56 -15.18
CA TYR A 107 20.92 12.56 -13.86
C TYR A 107 21.45 11.19 -13.43
N GLY A 108 21.29 10.16 -14.28
CA GLY A 108 21.73 8.81 -13.99
C GLY A 108 20.71 7.95 -13.23
N PRO A 109 21.00 6.65 -13.05
CA PRO A 109 20.07 5.66 -12.47
C PRO A 109 19.60 5.99 -11.05
N SER A 110 20.44 6.63 -10.25
CA SER A 110 20.11 7.03 -8.87
C SER A 110 18.96 8.03 -8.79
N ALA A 111 18.75 8.83 -9.82
CA ALA A 111 17.71 9.85 -9.89
C ALA A 111 16.29 9.26 -9.77
N MET A 112 16.07 8.06 -10.30
CA MET A 112 14.80 7.37 -10.15
C MET A 112 14.46 7.10 -8.68
N PHE A 113 15.42 6.60 -7.91
CA PHE A 113 15.20 6.30 -6.49
C PHE A 113 15.07 7.57 -5.66
N SER A 114 15.80 8.62 -6.00
CA SER A 114 15.63 9.95 -5.40
C SER A 114 14.22 10.50 -5.65
N PHE A 115 13.69 10.36 -6.86
CA PHE A 115 12.34 10.77 -7.21
C PHE A 115 11.28 9.99 -6.40
N ILE A 116 11.43 8.66 -6.29
CA ILE A 116 10.53 7.81 -5.49
C ILE A 116 10.60 8.23 -4.02
N SER A 117 11.80 8.52 -3.50
CA SER A 117 11.97 9.03 -2.12
C SER A 117 11.20 10.32 -1.89
N VAL A 118 11.31 11.30 -2.81
CA VAL A 118 10.57 12.57 -2.75
C VAL A 118 9.05 12.34 -2.79
N ALA A 119 8.57 11.43 -3.62
CA ALA A 119 7.15 11.07 -3.67
C ALA A 119 6.66 10.50 -2.32
N HIS A 120 7.46 9.65 -1.67
CA HIS A 120 7.13 9.13 -0.35
C HIS A 120 7.19 10.20 0.75
N VAL A 121 8.11 11.18 0.67
CA VAL A 121 8.12 12.36 1.55
C VAL A 121 6.81 13.13 1.42
N GLY A 122 6.35 13.38 0.19
CA GLY A 122 5.05 14.02 -0.06
C GLY A 122 3.89 13.24 0.57
N LEU A 123 3.91 11.89 0.45
CA LEU A 123 2.91 11.02 1.05
C LEU A 123 2.93 11.07 2.58
N VAL A 124 4.12 11.10 3.20
CA VAL A 124 4.26 11.25 4.66
C VAL A 124 3.71 12.60 5.12
N ILE A 125 4.09 13.70 4.45
CA ILE A 125 3.59 15.04 4.78
C ILE A 125 2.08 15.08 4.67
N PHE A 126 1.51 14.60 3.56
CA PHE A 126 0.06 14.51 3.36
C PHE A 126 -0.61 13.66 4.44
N GLY A 127 -0.06 12.49 4.76
CA GLY A 127 -0.57 11.60 5.79
C GLY A 127 -0.61 12.26 7.17
N VAL A 128 0.47 12.92 7.58
CA VAL A 128 0.58 13.61 8.86
C VAL A 128 -0.39 14.79 8.95
N THR A 129 -0.46 15.64 7.92
CA THR A 129 -1.39 16.78 7.88
C THR A 129 -2.84 16.31 7.94
N ARG A 130 -3.17 15.24 7.21
CA ARG A 130 -4.51 14.66 7.19
C ARG A 130 -4.90 14.02 8.53
N MET A 131 -3.94 13.43 9.23
CA MET A 131 -4.17 12.88 10.59
C MET A 131 -4.49 13.97 11.61
N ARG A 132 -3.83 15.13 11.50
CA ARG A 132 -4.10 16.29 12.38
C ARG A 132 -5.48 16.90 12.10
N ALA A 133 -5.91 16.90 10.84
CA ALA A 133 -7.18 17.51 10.42
C ALA A 133 -8.41 16.64 10.70
N ARG A 134 -8.27 15.32 10.83
CA ARG A 134 -9.42 14.41 10.97
C ARG A 134 -9.10 13.23 11.90
N SER A 135 -9.89 13.08 12.97
CA SER A 135 -9.76 11.94 13.88
C SER A 135 -10.03 10.59 13.17
N SER A 136 -9.35 9.54 13.63
CA SER A 136 -9.58 8.19 13.13
C SER A 136 -11.00 7.71 13.44
N ARG A 137 -11.66 6.99 12.53
CA ARG A 137 -12.93 6.31 12.83
C ARG A 137 -12.70 5.25 13.91
N LYS A 138 -13.29 5.45 15.09
CA LYS A 138 -13.14 4.56 16.26
C LYS A 138 -13.80 3.18 16.12
N LYS A 139 -14.66 2.94 15.13
CA LYS A 139 -15.34 1.64 14.93
C LYS A 139 -14.73 0.91 13.73
N ARG A 140 -13.72 0.10 13.99
CA ARG A 140 -13.34 -0.99 13.09
C ARG A 140 -14.15 -2.21 13.47
N THR A 141 -14.88 -2.80 12.53
CA THR A 141 -15.37 -4.15 12.68
C THR A 141 -14.16 -5.08 12.69
N ALA A 142 -13.93 -5.77 13.81
CA ALA A 142 -12.91 -6.81 13.84
C ALA A 142 -13.16 -7.79 12.69
N TYR A 143 -12.08 -8.19 12.01
CA TYR A 143 -12.16 -9.23 10.98
C TYR A 143 -12.77 -10.48 11.62
N ARG A 144 -13.99 -10.81 11.22
CA ARG A 144 -14.65 -12.05 11.62
C ARG A 144 -14.45 -13.04 10.49
N TYR A 145 -13.57 -14.00 10.71
CA TYR A 145 -13.42 -15.12 9.79
C TYR A 145 -14.76 -15.82 9.66
N MET A 146 -15.40 -15.67 8.51
CA MET A 146 -16.55 -16.50 8.13
C MET A 146 -16.00 -17.66 7.31
N PRO A 147 -15.98 -18.89 7.86
CA PRO A 147 -15.59 -20.03 7.05
C PRO A 147 -16.56 -20.16 5.88
N ARG A 148 -16.04 -20.11 4.66
CA ARG A 148 -16.80 -20.41 3.44
C ARG A 148 -17.09 -21.91 3.39
N THR A 149 -17.87 -22.41 4.34
CA THR A 149 -18.26 -23.80 4.33
C THR A 149 -19.75 -23.90 4.08
N SER A 150 -20.12 -24.72 3.13
CA SER A 150 -21.49 -25.17 2.78
C SER A 150 -22.29 -25.60 4.01
N PHE A 151 -21.63 -26.04 5.07
CA PHE A 151 -22.20 -26.40 6.36
C PHE A 151 -23.00 -25.28 7.06
N THR A 152 -22.52 -24.03 6.99
CA THR A 152 -23.23 -22.90 7.63
C THR A 152 -24.49 -22.56 6.85
N ILE A 153 -24.42 -22.60 5.52
CA ILE A 153 -25.56 -22.38 4.63
C ILE A 153 -26.57 -23.52 4.81
N GLY A 154 -26.12 -24.78 4.88
CA GLY A 154 -26.97 -25.92 5.15
C GLY A 154 -27.72 -25.83 6.49
N LYS A 155 -27.06 -25.35 7.56
CA LYS A 155 -27.71 -25.10 8.85
C LYS A 155 -28.76 -23.99 8.80
N LEU A 156 -28.50 -22.92 8.06
CA LEU A 156 -29.43 -21.79 7.91
C LEU A 156 -30.68 -22.20 7.10
N ILE A 157 -30.49 -22.97 6.03
CA ILE A 157 -31.59 -23.49 5.22
C ILE A 157 -32.45 -24.47 6.03
N LYS A 158 -31.82 -25.38 6.80
CA LYS A 158 -32.54 -26.33 7.65
C LYS A 158 -33.36 -25.65 8.76
N ARG A 159 -32.88 -24.51 9.31
CA ARG A 159 -33.59 -23.74 10.32
C ARG A 159 -34.83 -23.02 9.74
N LYS A 160 -34.75 -22.53 8.50
CA LYS A 160 -35.85 -21.85 7.83
C LYS A 160 -37.00 -22.78 7.42
N ASN A 161 -36.75 -24.08 7.32
CA ASN A 161 -37.77 -25.09 6.96
C ASN A 161 -38.43 -25.74 8.20
N LEU A 162 -38.10 -25.28 9.43
CA LEU A 162 -38.65 -25.76 10.69
C LEU A 162 -39.55 -24.71 11.38
N ASP A 163 -39.64 -23.51 10.80
CA ASP A 163 -40.58 -22.42 11.12
C ASP A 163 -41.65 -22.34 10.01
#